data_56ced430f17b59608c81c0956e73fa53
#
_entry.id   56ced430f17b59608c81c0956e73fa53
#
_cell.length_a   1.000
_cell.length_b   1.000
_cell.length_c   1.000
_cell.angle_alpha   90.00
_cell.angle_beta   90.00
_cell.angle_gamma   90.00
#
_symmetry.space_group_name_H-M   'P 1'
#
loop_
_entity.id
_entity.type
_entity.pdbx_description
1 polymer ?
#
loop_
_entity_poly.entity_id
_entity_poly.type
_entity_poly.pdbx_seq_one_letter_code
_entity_poly.pdbx_strand_id
1 'polypeptide(L)'
;ALGLIAHIDTAPDAPAAGVKPRVVRYEGGPLVAGERDGHVIETTPEQLPALERFVGQDIVVTDGTTLLGADVAEIVALAARLAAHPELPHPTLKIAFVPDEEIGHGASLLDLEKFGATWAYTVDGEELGDFNWECFSASQAKVTAHGVEVHPGSAKNVMVNAITVLSEFDALLPAAERPEHTEGYEGFFHPIEVSGSSGEASLTYIVRDFDADHFAAREQQLRDAAEFLNKRYGTGTVEVEIREQYRNMAEHLRGMDFLRDNAFAAMAACGMEPRVVPVRG
;
A
#
# COMPACT_ATOMS: atom_id res chain seq x y z
N ALA A 1 -18.32 -15.77 -14.86
CA ALA A 1 -17.42 -16.45 -13.93
C ALA A 1 -16.99 -15.47 -12.83
N LEU A 2 -16.80 -15.98 -11.61
CA LEU A 2 -16.24 -15.24 -10.49
C LEU A 2 -14.74 -15.49 -10.41
N GLY A 3 -13.96 -14.43 -10.29
CA GLY A 3 -12.52 -14.48 -10.08
C GLY A 3 -12.15 -14.43 -8.62
N LEU A 4 -11.08 -15.12 -8.26
CA LEU A 4 -10.37 -14.98 -6.99
C LEU A 4 -8.90 -14.78 -7.31
N ILE A 5 -8.30 -13.79 -6.69
CA ILE A 5 -6.90 -13.41 -6.93
C ILE A 5 -6.18 -13.39 -5.57
N ALA A 6 -5.00 -13.95 -5.51
CA ALA A 6 -4.08 -13.78 -4.39
C ALA A 6 -2.65 -13.65 -4.90
N HIS A 7 -1.82 -12.93 -4.19
CA HIS A 7 -0.39 -12.89 -4.48
C HIS A 7 0.35 -14.07 -3.85
N ILE A 8 1.48 -14.45 -4.45
CA ILE A 8 2.28 -15.60 -4.01
C ILE A 8 3.63 -15.21 -3.40
N ASP A 9 3.98 -13.95 -3.50
CA ASP A 9 5.18 -13.39 -2.88
C ASP A 9 4.87 -12.91 -1.45
N THR A 10 5.92 -12.56 -0.75
CA THR A 10 5.87 -11.94 0.57
C THR A 10 6.84 -10.76 0.59
N ALA A 11 6.64 -9.84 1.52
CA ALA A 11 7.44 -8.62 1.63
C ALA A 11 8.96 -8.95 1.60
N PRO A 12 9.74 -8.22 0.77
CA PRO A 12 11.16 -8.53 0.56
C PRO A 12 12.05 -8.24 1.78
N ASP A 13 11.53 -7.53 2.76
CA ASP A 13 12.25 -7.14 3.97
C ASP A 13 12.49 -8.30 4.95
N ALA A 14 11.82 -9.44 4.75
CA ALA A 14 11.97 -10.61 5.61
C ALA A 14 12.14 -11.92 4.80
N PRO A 15 12.81 -12.93 5.35
CA PRO A 15 12.95 -14.22 4.70
C PRO A 15 11.59 -14.90 4.43
N ALA A 16 11.47 -15.54 3.25
CA ALA A 16 10.27 -16.27 2.82
C ALA A 16 10.55 -17.73 2.46
N ALA A 17 11.79 -18.18 2.50
CA ALA A 17 12.17 -19.54 2.12
C ALA A 17 12.12 -20.51 3.31
N GLY A 18 11.55 -21.69 3.08
CA GLY A 18 11.53 -22.74 4.09
C GLY A 18 10.55 -22.52 5.22
N VAL A 19 9.40 -21.90 4.92
CA VAL A 19 8.32 -21.64 5.89
C VAL A 19 7.91 -22.89 6.64
N LYS A 20 7.82 -22.81 7.97
CA LYS A 20 7.43 -23.92 8.84
C LYS A 20 6.15 -23.55 9.60
N PRO A 21 4.98 -23.68 8.96
CA PRO A 21 3.72 -23.32 9.58
C PRO A 21 3.31 -24.36 10.63
N ARG A 22 2.69 -23.89 11.70
CA ARG A 22 2.08 -24.75 12.72
C ARG A 22 0.84 -24.08 13.32
N VAL A 23 -0.09 -24.89 13.78
CA VAL A 23 -1.28 -24.41 14.51
C VAL A 23 -0.94 -24.35 16.00
N VAL A 24 -1.30 -23.23 16.63
CA VAL A 24 -1.13 -23.00 18.07
C VAL A 24 -2.46 -22.59 18.65
N ARG A 25 -2.89 -23.26 19.72
CA ARG A 25 -4.00 -22.79 20.55
C ARG A 25 -3.51 -21.60 21.37
N TYR A 26 -4.09 -20.42 21.13
CA TYR A 26 -3.70 -19.22 21.84
C TYR A 26 -4.51 -19.03 23.12
N GLU A 27 -3.85 -19.12 24.26
CA GLU A 27 -4.48 -19.01 25.58
C GLU A 27 -4.28 -17.63 26.24
N GLY A 28 -3.72 -16.66 25.50
CA GLY A 28 -3.38 -15.33 25.98
C GLY A 28 -1.91 -15.17 26.37
N GLY A 29 -1.47 -13.94 26.60
CA GLY A 29 -0.08 -13.61 26.88
C GLY A 29 0.83 -13.65 25.65
N PRO A 30 2.15 -13.82 25.79
CA PRO A 30 3.07 -13.90 24.67
C PRO A 30 2.77 -15.09 23.73
N LEU A 31 2.65 -14.82 22.45
CA LEU A 31 2.54 -15.83 21.39
C LEU A 31 3.93 -16.27 20.96
N VAL A 32 4.39 -17.42 21.45
CA VAL A 32 5.71 -17.96 21.13
C VAL A 32 5.70 -18.56 19.72
N ALA A 33 6.45 -17.97 18.80
CA ALA A 33 6.66 -18.47 17.44
C ALA A 33 7.75 -19.56 17.41
N GLY A 34 8.83 -19.39 18.11
CA GLY A 34 9.95 -20.36 18.10
C GLY A 34 11.12 -19.94 18.97
N GLU A 35 12.28 -20.52 18.68
CA GLU A 35 13.55 -20.18 19.32
C GLU A 35 14.65 -20.11 18.26
N ARG A 36 15.51 -19.11 18.34
CA ARG A 36 16.68 -18.94 17.49
C ARG A 36 17.88 -18.50 18.30
N ASP A 37 18.99 -19.19 18.18
CA ASP A 37 20.26 -18.88 18.86
C ASP A 37 20.11 -18.73 20.40
N GLY A 38 19.23 -19.54 21.01
CA GLY A 38 18.94 -19.48 22.45
C GLY A 38 18.00 -18.34 22.87
N HIS A 39 17.42 -17.61 21.92
CA HIS A 39 16.44 -16.56 22.16
C HIS A 39 15.04 -17.00 21.71
N VAL A 40 14.06 -16.84 22.59
CA VAL A 40 12.66 -17.06 22.26
C VAL A 40 12.20 -15.98 21.29
N ILE A 41 11.55 -16.40 20.20
CA ILE A 41 10.87 -15.51 19.26
C ILE A 41 9.41 -15.51 19.64
N GLU A 42 8.93 -14.38 20.11
CA GLU A 42 7.54 -14.22 20.56
C GLU A 42 6.99 -12.85 20.18
N THR A 43 5.65 -12.78 20.08
CA THR A 43 4.91 -11.52 19.92
C THR A 43 4.04 -11.34 21.14
N THR A 44 4.16 -10.21 21.81
CA THR A 44 3.38 -9.92 23.03
C THR A 44 2.13 -9.09 22.70
N PRO A 45 1.08 -9.13 23.55
CA PRO A 45 -0.09 -8.26 23.36
C PRO A 45 0.24 -6.76 23.39
N GLU A 46 1.34 -6.34 24.06
CA GLU A 46 1.81 -4.95 24.02
C GLU A 46 2.36 -4.56 22.64
N GLN A 47 3.00 -5.51 21.93
CA GLN A 47 3.53 -5.31 20.58
C GLN A 47 2.41 -5.41 19.53
N LEU A 48 1.46 -6.32 19.73
CA LEU A 48 0.33 -6.58 18.85
C LEU A 48 -0.97 -6.71 19.67
N PRO A 49 -1.64 -5.61 20.01
CA PRO A 49 -2.89 -5.64 20.82
C PRO A 49 -4.02 -6.49 20.22
N ALA A 50 -4.03 -6.67 18.90
CA ALA A 50 -5.01 -7.52 18.23
C ALA A 50 -4.98 -8.98 18.71
N LEU A 51 -3.88 -9.47 19.26
CA LEU A 51 -3.79 -10.83 19.81
C LEU A 51 -4.84 -11.12 20.87
N GLU A 52 -5.24 -10.14 21.67
CA GLU A 52 -6.24 -10.33 22.72
C GLU A 52 -7.61 -10.79 22.17
N ARG A 53 -7.92 -10.48 20.91
CA ARG A 53 -9.16 -10.91 20.24
C ARG A 53 -9.17 -12.40 19.90
N PHE A 54 -8.01 -13.03 19.88
CA PHE A 54 -7.83 -14.42 19.46
C PHE A 54 -7.64 -15.38 20.63
N VAL A 55 -7.77 -14.92 21.88
CA VAL A 55 -7.72 -15.80 23.06
C VAL A 55 -8.78 -16.89 22.94
N GLY A 56 -8.37 -18.14 23.12
CA GLY A 56 -9.21 -19.30 22.96
C GLY A 56 -9.42 -19.74 21.50
N GLN A 57 -8.64 -19.23 20.54
CA GLN A 57 -8.69 -19.63 19.13
C GLN A 57 -7.40 -20.33 18.70
N ASP A 58 -7.48 -21.05 17.60
CA ASP A 58 -6.33 -21.65 16.95
C ASP A 58 -5.74 -20.65 15.96
N ILE A 59 -4.43 -20.38 16.08
CA ILE A 59 -3.69 -19.44 15.24
C ILE A 59 -2.62 -20.20 14.46
N VAL A 60 -2.48 -19.89 13.18
CA VAL A 60 -1.37 -20.40 12.35
C VAL A 60 -0.19 -19.46 12.51
N VAL A 61 0.96 -20.02 12.89
CA VAL A 61 2.22 -19.28 13.05
C VAL A 61 3.35 -19.99 12.32
N THR A 62 4.43 -19.26 12.01
CA THR A 62 5.71 -19.86 11.59
C THR A 62 6.58 -20.17 12.80
N ASP A 63 7.83 -20.57 12.57
CA ASP A 63 8.83 -20.67 13.63
C ASP A 63 9.48 -19.31 14.00
N GLY A 64 8.96 -18.21 13.44
CA GLY A 64 9.45 -16.85 13.65
C GLY A 64 10.67 -16.48 12.80
N THR A 65 11.15 -17.38 11.93
CA THR A 65 12.30 -17.10 11.05
C THR A 65 11.89 -16.65 9.65
N THR A 66 10.62 -16.77 9.29
CA THR A 66 10.06 -16.36 7.99
C THR A 66 8.71 -15.70 8.15
N LEU A 67 8.25 -14.99 7.11
CA LEU A 67 6.84 -14.65 6.93
C LEU A 67 6.01 -15.92 6.64
N LEU A 68 4.68 -15.81 6.77
CA LEU A 68 3.76 -16.94 6.62
C LEU A 68 3.32 -17.15 5.16
N GLY A 69 2.97 -16.08 4.44
CA GLY A 69 2.37 -16.14 3.10
C GLY A 69 0.92 -16.69 3.17
N ALA A 70 0.06 -16.02 3.93
CA ALA A 70 -1.30 -16.50 4.20
C ALA A 70 -2.24 -16.37 3.00
N ASP A 71 -2.09 -15.33 2.22
CA ASP A 71 -3.01 -14.90 1.16
C ASP A 71 -3.24 -15.99 0.10
N VAL A 72 -2.15 -16.55 -0.43
CA VAL A 72 -2.24 -17.68 -1.37
C VAL A 72 -2.82 -18.93 -0.71
N ALA A 73 -2.51 -19.16 0.56
CA ALA A 73 -2.93 -20.36 1.26
C ALA A 73 -4.46 -20.43 1.41
N GLU A 74 -5.14 -19.33 1.60
CA GLU A 74 -6.59 -19.25 1.71
C GLU A 74 -7.28 -19.69 0.41
N ILE A 75 -6.83 -19.20 -0.75
CA ILE A 75 -7.40 -19.60 -2.04
C ILE A 75 -7.07 -21.05 -2.38
N VAL A 76 -5.87 -21.54 -2.05
CA VAL A 76 -5.51 -22.95 -2.21
C VAL A 76 -6.39 -23.83 -1.33
N ALA A 77 -6.64 -23.44 -0.09
CA ALA A 77 -7.54 -24.17 0.83
C ALA A 77 -8.97 -24.21 0.31
N LEU A 78 -9.49 -23.09 -0.23
CA LEU A 78 -10.82 -23.06 -0.88
C LEU A 78 -10.89 -24.00 -2.07
N ALA A 79 -9.90 -23.95 -2.98
CA ALA A 79 -9.85 -24.81 -4.15
C ALA A 79 -9.79 -26.29 -3.76
N ALA A 80 -8.99 -26.65 -2.77
CA ALA A 80 -8.89 -28.01 -2.24
C ALA A 80 -10.23 -28.47 -1.61
N ARG A 81 -10.89 -27.57 -0.87
CA ARG A 81 -12.20 -27.84 -0.25
C ARG A 81 -13.26 -28.16 -1.30
N LEU A 82 -13.34 -27.34 -2.37
CA LEU A 82 -14.30 -27.54 -3.46
C LEU A 82 -14.00 -28.82 -4.26
N ALA A 83 -12.72 -29.13 -4.48
CA ALA A 83 -12.33 -30.39 -5.13
C ALA A 83 -12.69 -31.62 -4.30
N ALA A 84 -12.59 -31.54 -2.99
CA ALA A 84 -12.97 -32.64 -2.07
C ALA A 84 -14.49 -32.78 -1.89
N HIS A 85 -15.26 -31.72 -2.16
CA HIS A 85 -16.70 -31.62 -1.95
C HIS A 85 -17.43 -31.13 -3.20
N PRO A 86 -17.47 -31.94 -4.30
CA PRO A 86 -18.10 -31.51 -5.56
C PRO A 86 -19.61 -31.29 -5.46
N GLU A 87 -20.24 -31.71 -4.37
CA GLU A 87 -21.64 -31.46 -4.06
C GLU A 87 -21.92 -30.00 -3.60
N LEU A 88 -20.89 -29.25 -3.21
CA LEU A 88 -21.06 -27.88 -2.79
C LEU A 88 -21.41 -26.99 -4.00
N PRO A 89 -22.50 -26.24 -3.94
CA PRO A 89 -22.88 -25.36 -5.04
C PRO A 89 -21.93 -24.16 -5.13
N HIS A 90 -21.37 -23.97 -6.29
CA HIS A 90 -20.53 -22.80 -6.58
C HIS A 90 -20.65 -22.37 -8.04
N PRO A 91 -20.44 -21.08 -8.37
CA PRO A 91 -20.35 -20.66 -9.76
C PRO A 91 -19.08 -21.20 -10.40
N THR A 92 -18.92 -20.97 -11.71
CA THR A 92 -17.62 -21.14 -12.36
C THR A 92 -16.61 -20.18 -11.70
N LEU A 93 -15.59 -20.75 -11.08
CA LEU A 93 -14.49 -20.00 -10.46
C LEU A 93 -13.31 -19.89 -11.42
N LYS A 94 -12.66 -18.74 -11.41
CA LYS A 94 -11.38 -18.46 -12.03
C LYS A 94 -10.42 -18.04 -10.94
N ILE A 95 -9.29 -18.72 -10.84
CA ILE A 95 -8.29 -18.43 -9.81
C ILE A 95 -7.03 -17.94 -10.50
N ALA A 96 -6.48 -16.82 -10.03
CA ALA A 96 -5.21 -16.27 -10.44
C ALA A 96 -4.28 -16.12 -9.24
N PHE A 97 -3.04 -16.54 -9.41
CA PHE A 97 -1.94 -16.26 -8.50
C PHE A 97 -0.99 -15.30 -9.17
N VAL A 98 -0.74 -14.17 -8.54
CA VAL A 98 0.10 -13.09 -9.08
C VAL A 98 1.38 -12.96 -8.25
N PRO A 99 2.55 -12.84 -8.88
CA PRO A 99 3.80 -12.52 -8.20
C PRO A 99 3.97 -11.01 -8.06
N ASP A 100 4.97 -10.59 -7.28
CA ASP A 100 5.47 -9.21 -7.22
C ASP A 100 4.43 -8.16 -6.75
N GLU A 101 3.41 -8.58 -5.96
CA GLU A 101 2.43 -7.67 -5.38
C GLU A 101 3.12 -6.72 -4.42
N GLU A 102 3.93 -7.25 -3.51
CA GLU A 102 4.65 -6.54 -2.44
C GLU A 102 5.65 -5.48 -2.94
N ILE A 103 5.95 -5.49 -4.22
CA ILE A 103 6.76 -4.47 -4.91
C ILE A 103 5.96 -3.65 -5.93
N GLY A 104 4.62 -3.75 -5.91
CA GLY A 104 3.70 -2.94 -6.69
C GLY A 104 3.55 -3.35 -8.16
N HIS A 105 3.87 -4.59 -8.53
CA HIS A 105 3.79 -5.09 -9.90
C HIS A 105 2.81 -6.25 -10.13
N GLY A 106 2.17 -6.76 -9.08
CA GLY A 106 1.40 -7.99 -9.07
C GLY A 106 0.35 -8.13 -10.17
N ALA A 107 -0.45 -7.10 -10.42
CA ALA A 107 -1.52 -7.16 -11.42
C ALA A 107 -1.08 -6.77 -12.83
N SER A 108 0.10 -6.19 -13.02
CA SER A 108 0.53 -5.57 -14.28
C SER A 108 0.68 -6.54 -15.46
N LEU A 109 0.94 -7.82 -15.18
CA LEU A 109 1.13 -8.87 -16.17
C LEU A 109 -0.04 -9.87 -16.23
N LEU A 110 -1.12 -9.65 -15.47
CA LEU A 110 -2.29 -10.52 -15.50
C LEU A 110 -3.03 -10.35 -16.85
N ASP A 111 -3.06 -11.42 -17.62
CA ASP A 111 -3.84 -11.51 -18.86
C ASP A 111 -5.34 -11.62 -18.52
N LEU A 112 -6.03 -10.49 -18.48
CA LEU A 112 -7.44 -10.39 -18.11
C LEU A 112 -8.35 -11.15 -19.09
N GLU A 113 -8.01 -11.21 -20.37
CA GLU A 113 -8.79 -11.94 -21.35
C GLU A 113 -8.70 -13.45 -21.11
N LYS A 114 -7.50 -13.95 -20.86
CA LYS A 114 -7.26 -15.36 -20.52
C LYS A 114 -7.84 -15.72 -19.15
N PHE A 115 -7.75 -14.82 -18.18
CA PHE A 115 -8.35 -14.99 -16.86
C PHE A 115 -9.87 -15.15 -17.01
N GLY A 116 -10.52 -14.30 -17.81
CA GLY A 116 -11.91 -14.47 -18.25
C GLY A 116 -12.94 -14.47 -17.12
N ALA A 117 -12.65 -13.81 -16.01
CA ALA A 117 -13.61 -13.53 -14.95
C ALA A 117 -14.35 -12.21 -15.28
N THR A 118 -15.65 -12.17 -14.99
CA THR A 118 -16.43 -10.94 -15.11
C THR A 118 -16.21 -10.01 -13.92
N TRP A 119 -16.10 -10.61 -12.75
CA TRP A 119 -15.87 -9.96 -11.46
C TRP A 119 -14.80 -10.75 -10.71
N ALA A 120 -14.03 -10.10 -9.90
CA ALA A 120 -13.04 -10.76 -9.06
C ALA A 120 -13.01 -10.12 -7.66
N TYR A 121 -12.68 -10.95 -6.67
CA TYR A 121 -12.21 -10.50 -5.35
C TYR A 121 -10.73 -10.83 -5.23
N THR A 122 -9.96 -9.87 -4.76
CA THR A 122 -8.60 -10.12 -4.28
C THR A 122 -8.69 -10.51 -2.81
N VAL A 123 -8.05 -11.62 -2.45
CA VAL A 123 -8.00 -12.10 -1.06
C VAL A 123 -6.65 -11.68 -0.50
N ASP A 124 -6.68 -10.56 0.22
CA ASP A 124 -5.51 -9.87 0.76
C ASP A 124 -6.04 -8.85 1.78
N GLY A 125 -6.26 -9.27 2.99
CA GLY A 125 -6.91 -8.47 4.02
C GLY A 125 -6.11 -8.40 5.32
N GLU A 126 -6.26 -7.30 6.07
CA GLU A 126 -5.57 -7.10 7.35
C GLU A 126 -6.33 -7.74 8.52
N GLU A 127 -7.62 -7.43 8.67
CA GLU A 127 -8.45 -7.91 9.79
C GLU A 127 -9.70 -8.65 9.30
N LEU A 128 -10.18 -9.59 10.12
CA LEU A 128 -11.44 -10.29 9.85
C LEU A 128 -12.61 -9.32 9.71
N GLY A 129 -13.32 -9.41 8.58
CA GLY A 129 -14.44 -8.55 8.25
C GLY A 129 -14.07 -7.32 7.44
N ASP A 130 -12.81 -7.05 7.20
CA ASP A 130 -12.37 -5.94 6.34
C ASP A 130 -12.75 -6.19 4.89
N PHE A 131 -13.31 -5.17 4.29
CA PHE A 131 -13.67 -5.15 2.88
C PHE A 131 -13.20 -3.85 2.26
N ASN A 132 -12.26 -3.96 1.35
CA ASN A 132 -11.69 -2.83 0.64
C ASN A 132 -12.54 -2.55 -0.60
N TRP A 133 -13.19 -1.38 -0.63
CA TRP A 133 -14.06 -0.93 -1.71
C TRP A 133 -13.42 0.18 -2.53
N GLU A 134 -12.42 0.82 -1.96
CA GLU A 134 -11.69 1.92 -2.58
C GLU A 134 -10.26 2.01 -2.05
N CYS A 135 -9.40 2.56 -2.88
CA CYS A 135 -8.01 2.83 -2.58
C CYS A 135 -7.67 4.28 -2.94
N PHE A 136 -6.51 4.76 -2.52
CA PHE A 136 -6.02 6.03 -3.02
C PHE A 136 -5.90 6.05 -4.56
N SER A 137 -6.04 7.24 -5.15
CA SER A 137 -5.32 7.58 -6.38
C SER A 137 -3.89 7.95 -6.03
N ALA A 138 -2.95 7.59 -6.87
CA ALA A 138 -1.53 7.66 -6.58
C ALA A 138 -0.71 8.26 -7.70
N SER A 139 0.16 9.18 -7.35
CA SER A 139 1.24 9.62 -8.24
C SER A 139 2.56 9.75 -7.49
N GLN A 140 3.64 9.71 -8.25
CA GLN A 140 4.98 10.07 -7.81
C GLN A 140 5.36 11.37 -8.48
N ALA A 141 5.90 12.31 -7.71
CA ALA A 141 6.38 13.58 -8.22
C ALA A 141 7.86 13.73 -7.90
N LYS A 142 8.68 13.93 -8.94
CA LYS A 142 10.09 14.30 -8.78
C LYS A 142 10.23 15.81 -9.01
N VAL A 143 10.74 16.49 -8.00
CA VAL A 143 11.05 17.91 -8.03
C VAL A 143 12.56 18.06 -8.14
N THR A 144 13.04 18.73 -9.18
CA THR A 144 14.47 19.00 -9.38
C THR A 144 14.70 20.50 -9.33
N ALA A 145 15.64 20.91 -8.49
CA ALA A 145 16.10 22.30 -8.43
C ALA A 145 17.49 22.42 -9.06
N HIS A 146 17.66 23.42 -9.91
CA HIS A 146 18.92 23.78 -10.57
C HIS A 146 19.48 25.05 -9.93
N GLY A 147 20.69 24.95 -9.41
CA GLY A 147 21.39 26.04 -8.76
C GLY A 147 22.35 26.81 -9.70
N VAL A 148 22.80 27.93 -9.21
CA VAL A 148 23.91 28.68 -9.81
C VAL A 148 25.06 28.71 -8.81
N GLU A 149 26.11 27.95 -9.12
CA GLU A 149 27.28 27.83 -8.25
C GLU A 149 28.30 28.92 -8.53
N VAL A 150 28.74 29.58 -7.48
CA VAL A 150 29.85 30.53 -7.50
C VAL A 150 30.64 30.43 -6.20
N HIS A 151 31.86 30.96 -6.18
CA HIS A 151 32.69 30.97 -4.96
C HIS A 151 31.92 31.67 -3.82
N PRO A 152 31.78 31.08 -2.62
CA PRO A 152 30.99 31.64 -1.51
C PRO A 152 31.36 33.09 -1.15
N GLY A 153 32.63 33.47 -1.25
CA GLY A 153 33.10 34.82 -0.98
C GLY A 153 32.58 35.89 -1.94
N SER A 154 32.05 35.49 -3.10
CA SER A 154 31.50 36.40 -4.14
C SER A 154 30.05 36.05 -4.51
N ALA A 155 29.37 35.29 -3.66
CA ALA A 155 28.05 34.70 -3.93
C ALA A 155 26.87 35.68 -3.81
N LYS A 156 27.06 36.85 -3.20
CA LYS A 156 25.98 37.81 -2.92
C LYS A 156 25.26 38.22 -4.21
N ASN A 157 23.96 37.97 -4.25
CA ASN A 157 23.04 38.28 -5.36
C ASN A 157 23.34 37.50 -6.66
N VAL A 158 24.15 36.45 -6.62
CA VAL A 158 24.53 35.64 -7.79
C VAL A 158 24.21 34.16 -7.55
N MET A 159 24.60 33.62 -6.40
CA MET A 159 24.40 32.19 -6.07
C MET A 159 22.92 31.87 -5.93
N VAL A 160 22.49 30.78 -6.54
CA VAL A 160 21.23 30.08 -6.25
C VAL A 160 21.61 28.68 -5.76
N ASN A 161 21.28 28.35 -4.52
CA ASN A 161 21.59 27.07 -3.93
C ASN A 161 20.39 26.12 -4.09
N ALA A 162 20.55 25.04 -4.86
CA ALA A 162 19.50 24.09 -5.17
C ALA A 162 18.89 23.43 -3.90
N ILE A 163 19.70 23.15 -2.88
CA ILE A 163 19.22 22.58 -1.60
C ILE A 163 18.30 23.57 -0.89
N THR A 164 18.67 24.84 -0.87
CA THR A 164 17.83 25.91 -0.28
C THR A 164 16.49 26.03 -1.03
N VAL A 165 16.52 26.01 -2.37
CA VAL A 165 15.33 26.07 -3.20
C VAL A 165 14.39 24.90 -2.94
N LEU A 166 14.91 23.66 -2.81
CA LEU A 166 14.08 22.49 -2.45
C LEU A 166 13.50 22.59 -1.05
N SER A 167 14.25 23.12 -0.08
CA SER A 167 13.72 23.34 1.27
C SER A 167 12.57 24.38 1.28
N GLU A 168 12.68 25.42 0.45
CA GLU A 168 11.59 26.37 0.26
C GLU A 168 10.39 25.73 -0.45
N PHE A 169 10.65 24.86 -1.44
CA PHE A 169 9.59 24.13 -2.15
C PHE A 169 8.78 23.27 -1.17
N ASP A 170 9.44 22.47 -0.34
CA ASP A 170 8.77 21.64 0.65
C ASP A 170 7.95 22.48 1.66
N ALA A 171 8.46 23.64 2.05
CA ALA A 171 7.78 24.56 2.96
C ALA A 171 6.54 25.25 2.35
N LEU A 172 6.37 25.25 1.03
CA LEU A 172 5.17 25.74 0.35
C LEU A 172 4.01 24.74 0.39
N LEU A 173 4.28 23.48 0.68
CA LEU A 173 3.24 22.44 0.80
C LEU A 173 2.66 22.42 2.22
N PRO A 174 1.38 22.05 2.37
CA PRO A 174 0.74 22.02 3.68
C PRO A 174 1.41 21.06 4.65
N ALA A 175 1.96 21.57 5.74
CA ALA A 175 2.67 20.77 6.74
C ALA A 175 1.76 19.74 7.45
N ALA A 176 0.45 20.00 7.53
CA ALA A 176 -0.53 19.08 8.12
C ALA A 176 -0.93 17.93 7.19
N GLU A 177 -0.59 18.03 5.89
CA GLU A 177 -0.95 17.04 4.89
C GLU A 177 0.23 16.09 4.61
N ARG A 178 0.76 15.51 5.68
CA ARG A 178 1.80 14.48 5.67
C ARG A 178 1.23 13.17 6.24
N PRO A 179 1.78 12.00 5.88
CA PRO A 179 1.26 10.72 6.40
C PRO A 179 1.15 10.67 7.92
N GLU A 180 2.12 11.25 8.62
CA GLU A 180 2.16 11.32 10.08
C GLU A 180 1.08 12.21 10.73
N HIS A 181 0.31 12.94 9.92
CA HIS A 181 -0.74 13.85 10.36
C HIS A 181 -2.11 13.55 9.73
N THR A 182 -2.22 12.50 8.92
CA THR A 182 -3.44 12.18 8.17
C THR A 182 -3.95 10.78 8.47
N GLU A 183 -5.28 10.61 8.47
CA GLU A 183 -5.95 9.34 8.71
C GLU A 183 -7.18 9.17 7.79
N GLY A 184 -7.79 7.98 7.82
CA GLY A 184 -9.02 7.68 7.09
C GLY A 184 -8.91 8.05 5.61
N TYR A 185 -9.75 8.97 5.16
CA TYR A 185 -9.83 9.42 3.76
C TYR A 185 -8.96 10.63 3.42
N GLU A 186 -8.17 11.11 4.36
CA GLU A 186 -7.31 12.28 4.15
C GLU A 186 -6.11 11.93 3.27
N GLY A 187 -5.92 12.71 2.20
CA GLY A 187 -4.78 12.59 1.30
C GLY A 187 -3.53 13.27 1.83
N PHE A 188 -2.38 13.01 1.20
CA PHE A 188 -1.10 13.55 1.68
C PHE A 188 -0.06 13.76 0.56
N PHE A 189 0.96 14.55 0.93
CA PHE A 189 2.27 14.62 0.25
C PHE A 189 3.32 13.96 1.15
N HIS A 190 4.02 12.97 0.67
CA HIS A 190 5.07 12.31 1.44
C HIS A 190 6.42 12.38 0.71
N PRO A 191 7.36 13.20 1.18
CA PRO A 191 8.73 13.19 0.65
C PRO A 191 9.41 11.88 1.06
N ILE A 192 9.85 11.10 0.09
CA ILE A 192 10.44 9.77 0.33
C ILE A 192 11.94 9.72 0.06
N GLU A 193 12.46 10.64 -0.74
CA GLU A 193 13.85 10.65 -1.12
C GLU A 193 14.33 12.08 -1.39
N VAL A 194 15.51 12.41 -0.89
CA VAL A 194 16.22 13.66 -1.20
C VAL A 194 17.65 13.36 -1.58
N SER A 195 18.16 13.99 -2.65
CA SER A 195 19.54 13.85 -3.07
C SER A 195 20.05 15.13 -3.75
N GLY A 196 21.36 15.30 -3.82
CA GLY A 196 21.99 16.36 -4.60
C GLY A 196 23.01 17.23 -3.85
N SER A 197 23.30 18.38 -4.47
CA SER A 197 24.28 19.37 -4.04
C SER A 197 23.74 20.80 -4.21
N SER A 198 24.58 21.80 -3.96
CA SER A 198 24.23 23.21 -4.21
C SER A 198 23.94 23.54 -5.68
N GLY A 199 24.53 22.78 -6.63
CA GLY A 199 24.35 22.98 -8.06
C GLY A 199 23.09 22.31 -8.61
N GLU A 200 22.74 21.14 -8.10
CA GLU A 200 21.52 20.43 -8.45
C GLU A 200 21.08 19.56 -7.29
N ALA A 201 19.79 19.57 -7.00
CA ALA A 201 19.21 18.71 -5.99
C ALA A 201 17.81 18.26 -6.39
N SER A 202 17.38 17.11 -5.89
CA SER A 202 16.06 16.55 -6.17
C SER A 202 15.37 16.04 -4.91
N LEU A 203 14.04 16.10 -4.94
CA LEU A 203 13.15 15.63 -3.89
C LEU A 203 12.02 14.84 -4.55
N THR A 204 11.82 13.59 -4.12
CA THR A 204 10.77 12.72 -4.64
C THR A 204 9.64 12.61 -3.63
N TYR A 205 8.41 12.87 -4.10
CA TYR A 205 7.18 12.70 -3.32
C TYR A 205 6.37 11.53 -3.84
N ILE A 206 5.67 10.86 -2.95
CA ILE A 206 4.43 10.17 -3.28
C ILE A 206 3.25 11.04 -2.87
N VAL A 207 2.27 11.12 -3.77
CA VAL A 207 1.03 11.92 -3.59
C VAL A 207 -0.14 10.97 -3.59
N ARG A 208 -1.03 11.11 -2.62
CA ARG A 208 -2.18 10.22 -2.43
C ARG A 208 -3.41 11.03 -2.10
N ASP A 209 -4.54 10.66 -2.68
CA ASP A 209 -5.87 11.12 -2.29
C ASP A 209 -6.95 10.13 -2.76
N PHE A 210 -8.05 10.01 -2.03
CA PHE A 210 -9.20 9.21 -2.44
C PHE A 210 -10.09 9.95 -3.44
N ASP A 211 -10.24 11.25 -3.27
CA ASP A 211 -11.06 12.09 -4.12
C ASP A 211 -10.27 12.54 -5.36
N ALA A 212 -10.88 12.39 -6.54
CA ALA A 212 -10.21 12.69 -7.80
C ALA A 212 -9.92 14.18 -7.99
N ASP A 213 -10.81 15.06 -7.52
CA ASP A 213 -10.63 16.51 -7.63
C ASP A 213 -9.56 17.00 -6.64
N HIS A 214 -9.56 16.46 -5.41
CA HIS A 214 -8.50 16.74 -4.44
C HIS A 214 -7.15 16.21 -4.91
N PHE A 215 -7.11 15.02 -5.50
CA PHE A 215 -5.89 14.46 -6.07
C PHE A 215 -5.31 15.36 -7.17
N ALA A 216 -6.15 15.79 -8.11
CA ALA A 216 -5.76 16.72 -9.17
C ALA A 216 -5.29 18.09 -8.58
N ALA A 217 -5.96 18.58 -7.54
CA ALA A 217 -5.57 19.80 -6.86
C ALA A 217 -4.18 19.67 -6.18
N ARG A 218 -3.85 18.51 -5.59
CA ARG A 218 -2.53 18.24 -5.01
C ARG A 218 -1.44 18.27 -6.07
N GLU A 219 -1.67 17.63 -7.21
CA GLU A 219 -0.71 17.68 -8.30
C GLU A 219 -0.53 19.12 -8.83
N GLN A 220 -1.62 19.90 -8.87
CA GLN A 220 -1.54 21.29 -9.27
C GLN A 220 -0.77 22.13 -8.26
N GLN A 221 -0.92 21.90 -6.94
CA GLN A 221 -0.14 22.59 -5.90
C GLN A 221 1.38 22.41 -6.09
N LEU A 222 1.84 21.22 -6.49
CA LEU A 222 3.25 20.99 -6.80
C LEU A 222 3.71 21.85 -7.99
N ARG A 223 2.90 21.95 -9.03
CA ARG A 223 3.20 22.80 -10.20
C ARG A 223 3.19 24.28 -9.84
N ASP A 224 2.25 24.71 -9.03
CA ASP A 224 2.13 26.11 -8.58
C ASP A 224 3.32 26.51 -7.69
N ALA A 225 3.77 25.61 -6.79
CA ALA A 225 4.97 25.82 -5.98
C ALA A 225 6.22 26.01 -6.85
N ALA A 226 6.38 25.17 -7.88
CA ALA A 226 7.48 25.31 -8.82
C ALA A 226 7.41 26.62 -9.62
N GLU A 227 6.22 26.98 -10.09
CA GLU A 227 6.02 28.26 -10.79
C GLU A 227 6.34 29.46 -9.90
N PHE A 228 5.93 29.43 -8.64
CA PHE A 228 6.23 30.47 -7.66
C PHE A 228 7.76 30.64 -7.48
N LEU A 229 8.48 29.53 -7.28
CA LEU A 229 9.94 29.56 -7.12
C LEU A 229 10.65 29.96 -8.41
N ASN A 230 10.16 29.55 -9.57
CA ASN A 230 10.69 29.98 -10.87
C ASN A 230 10.52 31.50 -11.10
N LYS A 231 9.43 32.10 -10.62
CA LYS A 231 9.27 33.57 -10.63
C LYS A 231 10.27 34.26 -9.70
N ARG A 232 10.64 33.62 -8.60
CA ARG A 232 11.56 34.18 -7.60
C ARG A 232 13.03 34.03 -8.00
N TYR A 233 13.44 32.86 -8.50
CA TYR A 233 14.83 32.51 -8.74
C TYR A 233 15.23 32.52 -10.21
N GLY A 234 14.28 32.55 -11.13
CA GLY A 234 14.47 32.50 -12.56
C GLY A 234 13.82 31.28 -13.20
N THR A 235 13.38 31.41 -14.43
CA THR A 235 12.73 30.34 -15.19
C THR A 235 13.65 29.13 -15.33
N GLY A 236 13.12 27.93 -15.05
CA GLY A 236 13.86 26.68 -15.14
C GLY A 236 14.69 26.34 -13.88
N THR A 237 14.58 27.14 -12.80
CA THR A 237 15.22 26.81 -11.53
C THR A 237 14.58 25.60 -10.86
N VAL A 238 13.26 25.40 -11.01
CA VAL A 238 12.55 24.25 -10.46
C VAL A 238 11.76 23.57 -11.56
N GLU A 239 11.95 22.28 -11.68
CA GLU A 239 11.19 21.40 -12.57
C GLU A 239 10.42 20.37 -11.74
N VAL A 240 9.18 20.04 -12.16
CA VAL A 240 8.34 19.02 -11.54
C VAL A 240 7.90 18.03 -12.59
N GLU A 241 8.30 16.79 -12.42
CA GLU A 241 7.81 15.63 -13.20
C GLU A 241 6.85 14.83 -12.35
N ILE A 242 5.59 14.67 -12.81
CA ILE A 242 4.57 13.90 -12.13
C ILE A 242 4.24 12.68 -12.98
N ARG A 243 4.28 11.51 -12.36
CA ARG A 243 3.92 10.23 -12.98
C ARG A 243 2.77 9.60 -12.18
N GLU A 244 1.63 9.48 -12.82
CA GLU A 244 0.50 8.72 -12.27
C GLU A 244 0.87 7.23 -12.17
N GLN A 245 0.49 6.59 -11.06
CA GLN A 245 0.74 5.19 -10.78
C GLN A 245 -0.55 4.37 -10.92
N TYR A 246 -1.62 4.78 -10.23
CA TYR A 246 -2.94 4.15 -10.30
C TYR A 246 -4.03 5.13 -9.84
N ARG A 247 -5.29 4.76 -10.12
CA ARG A 247 -6.49 5.50 -9.71
C ARG A 247 -7.31 4.71 -8.69
N ASN A 248 -8.11 5.44 -7.93
CA ASN A 248 -9.06 4.85 -6.98
C ASN A 248 -10.00 3.87 -7.72
N MET A 249 -10.02 2.61 -7.27
CA MET A 249 -10.84 1.57 -7.89
C MET A 249 -12.35 1.82 -7.76
N ALA A 250 -12.80 2.62 -6.79
CA ALA A 250 -14.21 2.93 -6.60
C ALA A 250 -14.86 3.56 -7.83
N GLU A 251 -14.10 4.26 -8.68
CA GLU A 251 -14.62 4.81 -9.91
C GLU A 251 -15.10 3.72 -10.88
N HIS A 252 -14.41 2.58 -10.90
CA HIS A 252 -14.76 1.43 -11.73
C HIS A 252 -15.86 0.56 -11.14
N LEU A 253 -16.13 0.70 -9.83
CA LEU A 253 -17.12 -0.09 -9.10
C LEU A 253 -18.49 0.57 -9.00
N ARG A 254 -18.66 1.75 -9.57
CA ARG A 254 -19.94 2.47 -9.58
C ARG A 254 -21.07 1.62 -10.20
N GLY A 255 -22.15 1.44 -9.41
CA GLY A 255 -23.30 0.62 -9.82
C GLY A 255 -23.10 -0.88 -9.66
N MET A 256 -22.02 -1.31 -9.01
CA MET A 256 -21.71 -2.71 -8.75
C MET A 256 -21.83 -3.07 -7.26
N ASP A 257 -22.68 -2.36 -6.52
CA ASP A 257 -22.88 -2.55 -5.07
C ASP A 257 -23.19 -4.00 -4.70
N PHE A 258 -23.74 -4.79 -5.62
CA PHE A 258 -24.00 -6.21 -5.41
C PHE A 258 -22.73 -7.02 -5.05
N LEU A 259 -21.55 -6.59 -5.49
CA LEU A 259 -20.27 -7.24 -5.11
C LEU A 259 -20.01 -7.07 -3.62
N ARG A 260 -20.14 -5.85 -3.12
CA ARG A 260 -20.03 -5.56 -1.68
C ARG A 260 -21.11 -6.31 -0.90
N ASP A 261 -22.36 -6.22 -1.34
CA ASP A 261 -23.49 -6.80 -0.65
C ASP A 261 -23.38 -8.33 -0.57
N ASN A 262 -22.88 -8.99 -1.62
CA ASN A 262 -22.60 -10.42 -1.62
C ASN A 262 -21.46 -10.79 -0.65
N ALA A 263 -20.39 -10.02 -0.65
CA ALA A 263 -19.28 -10.22 0.29
C ALA A 263 -19.75 -10.06 1.75
N PHE A 264 -20.53 -9.03 2.04
CA PHE A 264 -21.10 -8.78 3.36
C PHE A 264 -22.04 -9.91 3.81
N ALA A 265 -22.90 -10.38 2.91
CA ALA A 265 -23.77 -11.52 3.21
C ALA A 265 -22.97 -12.80 3.51
N ALA A 266 -21.88 -13.05 2.79
CA ALA A 266 -21.00 -14.18 3.02
C ALA A 266 -20.26 -14.07 4.35
N MET A 267 -19.69 -12.91 4.67
CA MET A 267 -19.03 -12.63 5.95
C MET A 267 -19.99 -12.81 7.12
N ALA A 268 -21.20 -12.21 7.04
CA ALA A 268 -22.22 -12.34 8.06
C ALA A 268 -22.68 -13.81 8.26
N ALA A 269 -22.79 -14.59 7.19
CA ALA A 269 -23.12 -16.02 7.27
C ALA A 269 -22.03 -16.83 8.00
N CYS A 270 -20.79 -16.36 7.99
CA CYS A 270 -19.66 -16.93 8.73
C CYS A 270 -19.51 -16.34 10.15
N GLY A 271 -20.43 -15.48 10.59
CA GLY A 271 -20.39 -14.85 11.91
C GLY A 271 -19.39 -13.69 12.02
N MET A 272 -18.92 -13.17 10.90
CA MET A 272 -18.07 -11.99 10.85
C MET A 272 -18.92 -10.73 10.70
N GLU A 273 -18.49 -9.63 11.33
CA GLU A 273 -19.07 -8.31 11.15
C GLU A 273 -18.32 -7.58 10.02
N PRO A 274 -18.95 -7.40 8.84
CA PRO A 274 -18.28 -6.77 7.72
C PRO A 274 -18.16 -5.26 7.92
N ARG A 275 -17.02 -4.69 7.51
CA ARG A 275 -16.76 -3.25 7.54
C ARG A 275 -16.01 -2.81 6.30
N VAL A 276 -16.37 -1.65 5.75
CA VAL A 276 -15.60 -1.04 4.65
C VAL A 276 -14.38 -0.33 5.26
N VAL A 277 -13.22 -0.67 4.76
CA VAL A 277 -11.94 -0.04 5.13
C VAL A 277 -11.27 0.49 3.87
N PRO A 278 -10.93 1.79 3.82
CA PRO A 278 -10.21 2.34 2.67
C PRO A 278 -8.75 1.92 2.66
N VAL A 279 -8.22 1.56 1.48
CA VAL A 279 -6.80 1.22 1.31
C VAL A 279 -5.97 2.49 1.16
N ARG A 280 -5.10 2.75 2.11
CA ARG A 280 -4.26 3.97 2.14
C ARG A 280 -2.91 3.81 1.42
N GLY A 281 -2.68 2.77 0.67
CA GLY A 281 -1.51 2.56 -0.17
C GLY A 281 -0.68 1.38 0.19
#